data_7bab12632addeb243708d779f33ffbea
#
_entry.id   7bab12632addeb243708d779f33ffbea
#
_cell.length_a   1.000
_cell.length_b   1.000
_cell.length_c   1.000
_cell.angle_alpha   90.00
_cell.angle_beta   90.00
_cell.angle_gamma   90.00
#
_symmetry.space_group_name_H-M   'P 1'
#
loop_
_entity.id
_entity.type
_entity.pdbx_description
1 polymer ?
#
loop_
_entity_poly.entity_id
_entity_poly.type
_entity_poly.pdbx_seq_one_letter_code
_entity_poly.pdbx_strand_id
1 'polypeptide(L)'
;VELLRDAISRETAYGQGLVPAYAESLRQVFLDAGFPPEALTIVPYGETASLVLRYEGDGSSGRRPILFSSHMDVVPADPESWLRHPFELQEDETFFYGRGVLDNKFDVTLLTTLFVWLKESGFVPNRDLVIAFTGDEESFQETVQQLARDYRDLVDAEYALVVDGGGGVLNDANEAIQFQ
;
A
#
# COMPACT_ATOMS: atom_id res chain seq x y z
N VAL A 1 -11.95 -5.96 6.14
CA VAL A 1 -11.93 -5.13 7.38
C VAL A 1 -10.79 -5.57 8.29
N GLU A 2 -10.58 -6.88 8.56
CA GLU A 2 -9.54 -7.36 9.49
C GLU A 2 -8.12 -6.92 9.08
N LEU A 3 -7.76 -7.00 7.80
CA LEU A 3 -6.46 -6.52 7.31
C LEU A 3 -6.28 -5.01 7.54
N LEU A 4 -7.34 -4.21 7.35
CA LEU A 4 -7.30 -2.78 7.64
C LEU A 4 -7.15 -2.53 9.15
N ARG A 5 -7.82 -3.33 9.99
CA ARG A 5 -7.72 -3.24 11.46
C ARG A 5 -6.29 -3.51 11.94
N ASP A 6 -5.65 -4.55 11.41
CA ASP A 6 -4.23 -4.83 11.68
C ASP A 6 -3.34 -3.67 11.21
N ALA A 7 -3.55 -3.17 9.99
CA ALA A 7 -2.80 -2.04 9.44
C ALA A 7 -2.91 -0.80 10.33
N ILE A 8 -4.12 -0.41 10.75
CA ILE A 8 -4.34 0.78 11.58
C ILE A 8 -3.73 0.62 12.97
N SER A 9 -3.70 -0.59 13.52
CA SER A 9 -3.12 -0.84 14.86
C SER A 9 -1.60 -0.60 14.94
N ARG A 10 -0.94 -0.46 13.81
CA ARG A 10 0.52 -0.26 13.73
C ARG A 10 0.83 1.23 13.59
N GLU A 11 1.45 1.82 14.57
CA GLU A 11 1.93 3.20 14.53
C GLU A 11 3.19 3.32 13.67
N THR A 12 3.04 3.26 12.35
CA THR A 12 4.15 3.32 11.39
C THR A 12 4.65 4.75 11.09
N ALA A 13 4.51 5.65 12.04
CA ALA A 13 5.07 6.99 11.93
C ALA A 13 6.61 6.95 12.00
N TYR A 14 7.25 7.97 11.39
CA TYR A 14 8.71 8.11 11.46
C TYR A 14 9.21 8.11 12.93
N GLY A 15 10.32 7.43 13.19
CA GLY A 15 10.91 7.27 14.52
C GLY A 15 10.34 6.11 15.34
N GLN A 16 9.30 5.42 14.88
CA GLN A 16 8.74 4.26 15.57
C GLN A 16 9.39 2.93 15.15
N GLY A 17 10.05 2.89 13.98
CA GLY A 17 10.72 1.68 13.47
C GLY A 17 9.79 0.50 13.17
N LEU A 18 8.49 0.73 12.96
CA LEU A 18 7.47 -0.32 12.80
C LEU A 18 7.16 -0.66 11.33
N VAL A 19 7.62 0.13 10.37
CA VAL A 19 7.40 -0.12 8.94
C VAL A 19 7.98 -1.47 8.49
N PRO A 20 9.21 -1.89 8.86
CA PRO A 20 9.72 -3.19 8.43
C PRO A 20 8.88 -4.37 8.94
N ALA A 21 8.36 -4.29 10.17
CA ALA A 21 7.48 -5.33 10.71
C ALA A 21 6.12 -5.36 10.01
N TYR A 22 5.61 -4.21 9.58
CA TYR A 22 4.39 -4.13 8.78
C TYR A 22 4.62 -4.67 7.37
N ALA A 23 5.73 -4.34 6.72
CA ALA A 23 6.10 -4.92 5.42
C ALA A 23 6.19 -6.46 5.49
N GLU A 24 6.79 -7.02 6.55
CA GLU A 24 6.85 -8.48 6.72
C GLU A 24 5.47 -9.10 6.94
N SER A 25 4.56 -8.43 7.67
CA SER A 25 3.19 -8.94 7.83
C SER A 25 2.42 -8.97 6.51
N LEU A 26 2.56 -7.93 5.66
CA LEU A 26 1.97 -7.91 4.32
C LEU A 26 2.59 -8.97 3.41
N ARG A 27 3.93 -9.15 3.49
CA ARG A 27 4.62 -10.23 2.79
C ARG A 27 4.05 -11.59 3.15
N GLN A 28 3.78 -11.85 4.44
CA GLN A 28 3.18 -13.10 4.88
C GLN A 28 1.77 -13.30 4.30
N VAL A 29 0.95 -12.25 4.24
CA VAL A 29 -0.39 -12.31 3.61
C VAL A 29 -0.29 -12.77 2.16
N PHE A 30 0.66 -12.25 1.38
CA PHE A 30 0.87 -12.67 0.00
C PHE A 30 1.39 -14.12 -0.11
N LEU A 31 2.29 -14.53 0.77
CA LEU A 31 2.77 -15.93 0.82
C LEU A 31 1.62 -16.90 1.11
N ASP A 32 0.77 -16.57 2.07
CA ASP A 32 -0.39 -17.40 2.45
C ASP A 32 -1.41 -17.51 1.30
N ALA A 33 -1.52 -16.46 0.46
CA ALA A 33 -2.32 -16.47 -0.76
C ALA A 33 -1.69 -17.27 -1.92
N GLY A 34 -0.49 -17.81 -1.74
CA GLY A 34 0.20 -18.66 -2.72
C GLY A 34 1.09 -17.90 -3.72
N PHE A 35 1.49 -16.67 -3.40
CA PHE A 35 2.61 -16.05 -4.14
C PHE A 35 3.93 -16.73 -3.75
N PRO A 36 4.83 -17.02 -4.71
CA PRO A 36 6.08 -17.64 -4.39
C PRO A 36 7.04 -16.66 -3.69
N PRO A 37 7.91 -17.12 -2.79
CA PRO A 37 8.80 -16.23 -2.02
C PRO A 37 9.68 -15.32 -2.89
N GLU A 38 10.10 -15.77 -4.06
CA GLU A 38 10.90 -15.01 -5.02
C GLU A 38 10.16 -13.84 -5.69
N ALA A 39 8.83 -13.84 -5.64
CA ALA A 39 8.01 -12.73 -6.12
C ALA A 39 7.99 -11.54 -5.15
N LEU A 40 8.50 -11.71 -3.94
CA LEU A 40 8.37 -10.77 -2.82
C LEU A 40 9.75 -10.33 -2.35
N THR A 41 10.02 -9.02 -2.42
CA THR A 41 11.27 -8.42 -1.98
C THR A 41 11.01 -7.31 -0.97
N ILE A 42 11.60 -7.43 0.22
CA ILE A 42 11.67 -6.30 1.18
C ILE A 42 13.03 -5.63 1.00
N VAL A 43 13.00 -4.33 0.74
CA VAL A 43 14.19 -3.48 0.58
C VAL A 43 14.31 -2.58 1.80
N PRO A 44 15.24 -2.85 2.72
CA PRO A 44 15.40 -2.04 3.93
C PRO A 44 16.07 -0.69 3.63
N TYR A 45 15.70 0.33 4.41
CA TYR A 45 16.33 1.64 4.41
C TYR A 45 16.30 2.25 5.83
N GLY A 46 17.42 2.25 6.55
CA GLY A 46 17.46 2.74 7.93
C GLY A 46 16.46 2.03 8.84
N GLU A 47 15.53 2.77 9.42
CA GLU A 47 14.45 2.25 10.28
C GLU A 47 13.17 1.89 9.51
N THR A 48 13.16 2.08 8.20
CA THR A 48 12.02 1.84 7.32
C THR A 48 12.34 0.79 6.24
N ALA A 49 11.40 0.48 5.37
CA ALA A 49 11.58 -0.46 4.27
C ALA A 49 10.52 -0.23 3.17
N SER A 50 10.82 -0.71 1.96
CA SER A 50 9.81 -0.95 0.92
C SER A 50 9.49 -2.43 0.83
N LEU A 51 8.26 -2.76 0.43
CA LEU A 51 7.85 -4.11 0.01
C LEU A 51 7.49 -4.06 -1.48
N VAL A 52 8.12 -4.92 -2.27
CA VAL A 52 7.79 -5.09 -3.69
C VAL A 52 7.25 -6.50 -3.93
N LEU A 53 6.11 -6.60 -4.60
CA LEU A 53 5.55 -7.85 -5.13
C LEU A 53 5.52 -7.78 -6.64
N ARG A 54 6.00 -8.83 -7.32
CA ARG A 54 5.82 -9.04 -8.76
C ARG A 54 4.87 -10.21 -9.02
N TYR A 55 3.70 -9.91 -9.54
CA TYR A 55 2.77 -10.92 -10.03
C TYR A 55 3.04 -11.17 -11.51
N GLU A 56 3.76 -12.25 -11.80
CA GLU A 56 4.12 -12.61 -13.15
C GLU A 56 2.89 -12.89 -14.01
N GLY A 57 2.89 -12.31 -15.21
CA GLY A 57 1.90 -12.57 -16.24
C GLY A 57 2.35 -13.68 -17.21
N ASP A 58 1.45 -14.08 -18.12
CA ASP A 58 1.76 -15.05 -19.17
C ASP A 58 2.56 -14.45 -20.35
N GLY A 59 2.80 -13.13 -20.31
CA GLY A 59 3.55 -12.41 -21.34
C GLY A 59 2.82 -12.26 -22.66
N SER A 60 1.57 -12.70 -22.80
CA SER A 60 0.84 -12.75 -24.07
C SER A 60 0.62 -11.38 -24.71
N SER A 61 0.61 -10.30 -23.92
CA SER A 61 0.49 -8.94 -24.43
C SER A 61 1.79 -8.40 -25.05
N GLY A 62 2.96 -8.98 -24.73
CA GLY A 62 4.28 -8.44 -25.09
C GLY A 62 4.61 -7.07 -24.51
N ARG A 63 3.84 -6.60 -23.52
CA ARG A 63 3.99 -5.28 -22.91
C ARG A 63 4.76 -5.34 -21.59
N ARG A 64 5.33 -4.20 -21.22
CA ARG A 64 6.02 -4.02 -19.92
C ARG A 64 5.03 -4.03 -18.77
N PRO A 65 5.50 -4.23 -17.52
CA PRO A 65 4.66 -4.27 -16.32
C PRO A 65 3.80 -3.02 -16.11
N ILE A 66 2.78 -3.16 -15.25
CA ILE A 66 2.09 -2.03 -14.61
C ILE A 66 2.48 -2.03 -13.14
N LEU A 67 2.93 -0.88 -12.65
CA LEU A 67 3.26 -0.64 -11.25
C LEU A 67 2.07 0.00 -10.53
N PHE A 68 1.74 -0.51 -9.35
CA PHE A 68 0.84 0.08 -8.37
C PHE A 68 1.68 0.49 -7.17
N SER A 69 1.59 1.75 -6.76
CA SER A 69 2.36 2.28 -5.64
C SER A 69 1.45 2.89 -4.59
N SER A 70 1.79 2.67 -3.32
CA SER A 70 1.14 3.22 -2.14
C SER A 70 2.16 3.26 -1.00
N HIS A 71 1.87 3.88 0.16
CA HIS A 71 2.83 3.94 1.26
C HIS A 71 2.28 3.33 2.55
N MET A 72 3.21 2.78 3.36
CA MET A 72 2.91 2.05 4.60
C MET A 72 3.00 2.92 5.84
N ASP A 73 3.75 4.01 5.76
CA ASP A 73 3.93 4.94 6.87
C ASP A 73 2.75 5.90 7.01
N VAL A 74 2.72 6.61 8.10
CA VAL A 74 1.70 7.61 8.43
C VAL A 74 2.34 8.78 9.18
N VAL A 75 1.73 9.96 9.12
CA VAL A 75 2.12 11.06 10.02
C VAL A 75 1.79 10.70 11.47
N PRO A 76 2.59 11.20 12.44
CA PRO A 76 2.30 10.98 13.86
C PRO A 76 0.89 11.41 14.25
N ALA A 77 0.34 10.77 15.27
CA ALA A 77 -0.93 11.15 15.86
C ALA A 77 -0.84 11.07 17.39
N ASP A 78 -1.12 12.18 18.05
CA ASP A 78 -1.21 12.23 19.51
C ASP A 78 -2.62 11.77 19.95
N PRO A 79 -2.75 10.62 20.65
CA PRO A 79 -4.06 10.12 21.09
C PRO A 79 -4.87 11.11 21.93
N GLU A 80 -4.23 12.00 22.68
CA GLU A 80 -4.92 13.00 23.50
C GLU A 80 -5.63 14.08 22.67
N SER A 81 -5.19 14.24 21.40
CA SER A 81 -5.76 15.20 20.45
C SER A 81 -6.89 14.60 19.59
N TRP A 82 -7.22 13.32 19.78
CA TRP A 82 -8.23 12.61 18.99
C TRP A 82 -9.45 12.28 19.84
N LEU A 83 -10.64 12.38 19.26
CA LEU A 83 -11.90 11.95 19.91
C LEU A 83 -11.99 10.42 20.04
N ARG A 84 -11.29 9.68 19.18
CA ARG A 84 -11.17 8.22 19.13
C ARG A 84 -9.71 7.87 19.04
N HIS A 85 -9.29 6.74 19.60
CA HIS A 85 -7.88 6.36 19.54
C HIS A 85 -7.40 6.22 18.08
N PRO A 86 -6.34 6.95 17.64
CA PRO A 86 -5.95 7.00 16.23
C PRO A 86 -5.47 5.67 15.68
N PHE A 87 -4.92 4.78 16.51
CA PHE A 87 -4.40 3.48 16.13
C PHE A 87 -5.31 2.31 16.52
N GLU A 88 -6.60 2.59 16.68
CA GLU A 88 -7.66 1.59 16.83
C GLU A 88 -8.73 1.84 15.78
N LEU A 89 -8.82 0.93 14.77
CA LEU A 89 -9.88 1.06 13.77
C LEU A 89 -11.25 1.01 14.42
N GLN A 90 -11.97 2.09 14.33
CA GLN A 90 -13.37 2.19 14.73
C GLN A 90 -14.24 2.43 13.51
N GLU A 91 -15.45 1.93 13.54
CA GLU A 91 -16.40 2.03 12.43
C GLU A 91 -17.80 2.37 12.96
N ASP A 92 -18.55 3.07 12.15
CA ASP A 92 -20.00 3.21 12.27
C ASP A 92 -20.67 2.82 10.95
N GLU A 93 -21.95 3.11 10.80
CA GLU A 93 -22.71 2.73 9.59
C GLU A 93 -22.17 3.40 8.30
N THR A 94 -21.35 4.43 8.39
CA THR A 94 -20.96 5.27 7.26
C THR A 94 -19.44 5.36 7.08
N PHE A 95 -18.67 5.39 8.17
CA PHE A 95 -17.25 5.75 8.14
C PHE A 95 -16.37 4.78 8.94
N PHE A 96 -15.13 4.66 8.48
CA PHE A 96 -14.00 4.17 9.27
C PHE A 96 -13.24 5.35 9.90
N TYR A 97 -12.75 5.17 11.13
CA TYR A 97 -11.99 6.16 11.87
C TYR A 97 -10.66 5.57 12.32
N GLY A 98 -9.58 6.32 12.10
CA GLY A 98 -8.24 5.97 12.52
C GLY A 98 -7.18 6.68 11.68
N ARG A 99 -5.94 6.74 12.15
CA ARG A 99 -4.81 7.27 11.39
C ARG A 99 -4.46 6.30 10.26
N GLY A 100 -4.47 6.78 9.00
CA GLY A 100 -4.17 5.96 7.82
C GLY A 100 -5.41 5.33 7.16
N VAL A 101 -6.64 5.57 7.67
CA VAL A 101 -7.87 5.05 7.04
C VAL A 101 -8.16 5.69 5.67
N LEU A 102 -7.54 6.82 5.37
CA LEU A 102 -7.58 7.45 4.06
C LEU A 102 -6.17 7.46 3.46
N ASP A 103 -5.22 7.95 4.21
CA ASP A 103 -3.84 8.19 3.82
C ASP A 103 -2.87 7.39 4.71
N ASN A 104 -2.32 6.24 4.25
CA ASN A 104 -2.63 5.55 2.99
C ASN A 104 -2.82 4.04 3.23
N LYS A 105 -3.01 3.59 4.48
CA LYS A 105 -3.16 2.18 4.84
C LYS A 105 -4.42 1.54 4.26
N PHE A 106 -5.44 2.36 3.93
CA PHE A 106 -6.60 1.87 3.22
C PHE A 106 -6.20 1.35 1.84
N ASP A 107 -5.43 2.13 1.08
CA ASP A 107 -5.02 1.74 -0.27
C ASP A 107 -4.01 0.60 -0.27
N VAL A 108 -3.08 0.55 0.71
CA VAL A 108 -2.23 -0.63 0.94
C VAL A 108 -3.10 -1.88 1.16
N THR A 109 -4.12 -1.77 2.00
CA THR A 109 -5.05 -2.88 2.29
C THR A 109 -5.88 -3.27 1.07
N LEU A 110 -6.36 -2.28 0.31
CA LEU A 110 -7.14 -2.47 -0.91
C LEU A 110 -6.33 -3.23 -1.97
N LEU A 111 -5.11 -2.75 -2.27
CA LEU A 111 -4.21 -3.39 -3.23
C LEU A 111 -3.82 -4.80 -2.78
N THR A 112 -3.51 -4.97 -1.50
CA THR A 112 -3.21 -6.30 -0.94
C THR A 112 -4.39 -7.25 -1.13
N THR A 113 -5.60 -6.83 -0.74
CA THR A 113 -6.82 -7.64 -0.88
C THR A 113 -7.12 -7.97 -2.34
N LEU A 114 -6.97 -7.00 -3.25
CA LEU A 114 -7.18 -7.19 -4.68
C LEU A 114 -6.23 -8.24 -5.25
N PHE A 115 -4.93 -8.15 -4.95
CA PHE A 115 -3.94 -9.07 -5.48
C PHE A 115 -4.09 -10.48 -4.89
N VAL A 116 -4.43 -10.59 -3.60
CA VAL A 116 -4.79 -11.87 -2.97
C VAL A 116 -5.99 -12.50 -3.70
N TRP A 117 -7.07 -11.73 -3.88
CA TRP A 117 -8.25 -12.22 -4.58
C TRP A 117 -7.96 -12.65 -6.03
N LEU A 118 -7.16 -11.87 -6.77
CA LEU A 118 -6.74 -12.23 -8.14
C LEU A 118 -5.97 -13.55 -8.13
N LYS A 119 -5.03 -13.72 -7.20
CA LYS A 119 -4.23 -14.94 -7.07
C LYS A 119 -5.09 -16.15 -6.75
N GLU A 120 -5.93 -16.06 -5.73
CA GLU A 120 -6.81 -17.12 -5.28
C GLU A 120 -7.87 -17.50 -6.33
N SER A 121 -8.33 -16.53 -7.15
CA SER A 121 -9.25 -16.79 -8.27
C SER A 121 -8.60 -17.49 -9.46
N GLY A 122 -7.27 -17.69 -9.44
CA GLY A 122 -6.52 -18.27 -10.55
C GLY A 122 -6.35 -17.32 -11.73
N PHE A 123 -6.51 -16.01 -11.52
CA PHE A 123 -6.29 -15.01 -12.56
C PHE A 123 -4.82 -15.02 -13.01
N VAL A 124 -4.59 -15.04 -14.32
CA VAL A 124 -3.26 -14.92 -14.93
C VAL A 124 -3.26 -13.63 -15.74
N PRO A 125 -2.50 -12.60 -15.32
CA PRO A 125 -2.41 -11.35 -16.06
C PRO A 125 -1.65 -11.55 -17.39
N ASN A 126 -1.99 -10.77 -18.42
CA ASN A 126 -1.30 -10.85 -19.73
C ASN A 126 0.04 -10.09 -19.77
N ARG A 127 0.40 -9.43 -18.69
CA ARG A 127 1.67 -8.77 -18.38
C ARG A 127 1.88 -8.78 -16.88
N ASP A 128 3.09 -8.57 -16.42
CA ASP A 128 3.36 -8.48 -15.01
C ASP A 128 2.62 -7.30 -14.35
N LEU A 129 2.12 -7.55 -13.16
CA LEU A 129 1.60 -6.53 -12.26
C LEU A 129 2.57 -6.41 -11.08
N VAL A 130 2.97 -5.20 -10.76
CA VAL A 130 3.92 -4.95 -9.67
C VAL A 130 3.25 -4.07 -8.62
N ILE A 131 3.38 -4.45 -7.35
CA ILE A 131 3.11 -3.57 -6.22
C ILE A 131 4.44 -3.07 -5.67
N ALA A 132 4.52 -1.78 -5.34
CA ALA A 132 5.58 -1.20 -4.52
C ALA A 132 4.94 -0.41 -3.38
N PHE A 133 5.05 -0.94 -2.16
CA PHE A 133 4.70 -0.24 -0.94
C PHE A 133 5.95 0.41 -0.36
N THR A 134 5.97 1.75 -0.29
CA THR A 134 7.07 2.54 0.27
C THR A 134 6.84 2.80 1.75
N GLY A 135 7.84 3.27 2.47
CA GLY A 135 7.74 3.31 3.92
C GLY A 135 8.16 4.62 4.59
N ASP A 136 8.29 5.71 3.84
CA ASP A 136 8.68 7.03 4.35
C ASP A 136 8.15 8.17 3.47
N GLU A 137 6.97 8.00 2.89
CA GLU A 137 6.33 9.01 2.05
C GLU A 137 6.07 10.30 2.82
N GLU A 138 5.57 10.15 4.04
CA GLU A 138 5.21 11.23 4.97
C GLU A 138 6.42 11.91 5.64
N SER A 139 7.64 11.55 5.23
CA SER A 139 8.86 12.08 5.82
C SER A 139 9.91 12.46 4.78
N PHE A 140 10.80 11.54 4.40
CA PHE A 140 11.97 11.85 3.56
C PHE A 140 11.86 11.33 2.13
N GLN A 141 10.94 10.43 1.85
CA GLN A 141 10.71 9.80 0.53
C GLN A 141 11.96 9.12 -0.06
N GLU A 142 12.86 8.65 0.83
CA GLU A 142 14.12 8.01 0.42
C GLU A 142 13.89 6.59 -0.09
N THR A 143 12.86 5.88 0.42
CA THR A 143 12.56 4.51 0.01
C THR A 143 12.11 4.46 -1.45
N VAL A 144 11.29 5.39 -1.92
CA VAL A 144 10.90 5.47 -3.34
C VAL A 144 12.08 5.84 -4.22
N GLN A 145 12.95 6.76 -3.76
CA GLN A 145 14.17 7.13 -4.48
C GLN A 145 15.15 5.96 -4.55
N GLN A 146 15.31 5.20 -3.46
CA GLN A 146 16.13 3.99 -3.43
C GLN A 146 15.65 2.95 -4.44
N LEU A 147 14.33 2.67 -4.49
CA LEU A 147 13.75 1.76 -5.48
C LEU A 147 14.07 2.23 -6.91
N ALA A 148 13.84 3.51 -7.21
CA ALA A 148 14.05 4.05 -8.55
C ALA A 148 15.52 4.06 -8.97
N ARG A 149 16.46 4.26 -8.05
CA ARG A 149 17.90 4.40 -8.32
C ARG A 149 18.62 3.05 -8.27
N ASP A 150 18.39 2.26 -7.21
CA ASP A 150 19.24 1.12 -6.86
C ASP A 150 18.54 -0.23 -7.14
N TYR A 151 17.22 -0.24 -7.21
CA TYR A 151 16.38 -1.43 -7.41
C TYR A 151 15.39 -1.26 -8.58
N ARG A 152 15.81 -0.52 -9.60
CA ARG A 152 14.94 -0.18 -10.74
C ARG A 152 14.32 -1.40 -11.40
N ASP A 153 15.05 -2.49 -11.51
CA ASP A 153 14.56 -3.73 -12.13
C ASP A 153 13.34 -4.33 -11.43
N LEU A 154 13.15 -4.03 -10.13
CA LEU A 154 11.98 -4.47 -9.39
C LEU A 154 10.72 -3.67 -9.76
N VAL A 155 10.88 -2.38 -10.14
CA VAL A 155 9.78 -1.42 -10.30
C VAL A 155 9.65 -0.85 -11.72
N ASP A 156 10.53 -1.26 -12.67
CA ASP A 156 10.47 -0.76 -14.05
C ASP A 156 9.18 -1.20 -14.73
N ALA A 157 8.38 -0.24 -15.17
CA ALA A 157 7.03 -0.45 -15.69
C ALA A 157 6.71 0.47 -16.87
N GLU A 158 5.65 0.13 -17.63
CA GLU A 158 5.11 0.98 -18.70
C GLU A 158 4.26 2.12 -18.12
N TYR A 159 3.52 1.80 -17.07
CA TYR A 159 2.66 2.74 -16.32
C TYR A 159 2.90 2.57 -14.83
N ALA A 160 2.84 3.68 -14.11
CA ALA A 160 2.77 3.71 -12.65
C ALA A 160 1.44 4.34 -12.23
N LEU A 161 0.68 3.61 -11.43
CA LEU A 161 -0.54 4.07 -10.79
C LEU A 161 -0.21 4.28 -9.32
N VAL A 162 -0.09 5.53 -8.92
CA VAL A 162 0.10 5.89 -7.52
C VAL A 162 -1.29 5.99 -6.90
N VAL A 163 -1.56 5.09 -5.97
CA VAL A 163 -2.82 5.04 -5.22
C VAL A 163 -2.53 5.70 -3.89
N ASP A 164 -2.85 6.98 -3.84
CA ASP A 164 -2.52 7.84 -2.71
C ASP A 164 -3.49 9.01 -2.64
N GLY A 165 -4.39 8.96 -1.67
CA GLY A 165 -5.25 10.06 -1.29
C GLY A 165 -6.07 10.68 -2.42
N GLY A 166 -6.69 9.89 -3.26
CA GLY A 166 -7.64 10.41 -4.25
C GLY A 166 -8.83 11.08 -3.58
N GLY A 167 -9.26 12.20 -4.11
CA GLY A 167 -10.41 12.92 -3.59
C GLY A 167 -11.27 13.52 -4.70
N GLY A 168 -12.50 13.88 -4.34
CA GLY A 168 -13.41 14.61 -5.21
C GLY A 168 -14.25 15.58 -4.41
N VAL A 169 -14.68 16.63 -5.06
CA VAL A 169 -15.64 17.58 -4.49
C VAL A 169 -16.99 17.36 -5.13
N LEU A 170 -18.02 17.23 -4.29
CA LEU A 170 -19.41 17.22 -4.73
C LEU A 170 -20.02 18.60 -4.49
N ASN A 171 -20.89 19.01 -5.39
CA ASN A 171 -21.74 20.19 -5.16
C ASN A 171 -22.94 19.85 -4.26
N ASP A 172 -23.75 20.85 -3.92
CA ASP A 172 -24.95 20.69 -3.09
C ASP A 172 -26.01 19.75 -3.70
N ALA A 173 -25.91 19.44 -5.00
CA ALA A 173 -26.76 18.48 -5.69
C ALA A 173 -26.16 17.05 -5.73
N ASN A 174 -25.04 16.81 -5.02
CA ASN A 174 -24.32 15.54 -4.99
C ASN A 174 -23.68 15.15 -6.35
N GLU A 175 -23.41 16.14 -7.20
CA GLU A 175 -22.73 15.95 -8.47
C GLU A 175 -21.25 16.19 -8.29
N ALA A 176 -20.40 15.32 -8.88
CA ALA A 176 -18.95 15.47 -8.82
C ALA A 176 -18.50 16.64 -9.69
N ILE A 177 -17.82 17.63 -9.09
CA ILE A 177 -17.36 18.85 -9.75
C ILE A 177 -15.85 18.99 -9.80
N GLN A 178 -15.12 18.19 -9.03
CA GLN A 178 -13.67 18.15 -9.03
C GLN A 178 -13.19 16.75 -8.66
N PHE A 179 -12.11 16.30 -9.33
CA PHE A 179 -11.36 15.08 -8.99
C PHE A 179 -9.89 15.47 -8.85
N GLN A 180 -9.20 14.84 -7.92
CA GLN A 180 -7.75 14.85 -7.78
C GLN A 180 -7.19 13.49 -8.16
#